data_00c8882956aadb04157838902984d1d4
#
_entry.id   00c8882956aadb04157838902984d1d4
#
_cell.length_a   1.000
_cell.length_b   1.000
_cell.length_c   1.000
_cell.angle_alpha   90.00
_cell.angle_beta   90.00
_cell.angle_gamma   90.00
#
_symmetry.space_group_name_H-M   'P 1'
#
loop_
_entity.id
_entity.type
_entity.pdbx_description
1 polymer ?
#
loop_
_entity_poly.entity_id
_entity_poly.type
_entity_poly.pdbx_seq_one_letter_code
_entity_poly.pdbx_strand_id
1 'polypeptide(L)'
;MGKRERLSGNEAVAIALRQINPDVFPAFPITPSTEIPQYFSSFVANGQVETEFITVESEHSSMSATIGASAAGARALTATSSCGLAYMWEELYIAASNRLPLALALVNRALSGPININCDHSDGMGARDT
;
A
#
# COMPACT_ATOMS: atom_id res chain seq x y z
N MET A 1 23.51 -14.27 13.09
CA MET A 1 23.65 -14.30 11.62
C MET A 1 22.27 -14.20 11.00
N GLY A 2 22.00 -13.21 10.14
CA GLY A 2 20.72 -13.10 9.45
C GLY A 2 20.56 -14.22 8.41
N LYS A 3 19.34 -14.76 8.31
CA LYS A 3 19.00 -15.76 7.29
C LYS A 3 18.85 -15.05 5.95
N ARG A 4 19.51 -15.55 4.91
CA ARG A 4 19.34 -15.06 3.54
C ARG A 4 18.21 -15.84 2.89
N GLU A 5 17.22 -15.13 2.34
CA GLU A 5 16.09 -15.70 1.62
C GLU A 5 16.02 -15.11 0.22
N ARG A 6 15.49 -15.89 -0.72
CA ARG A 6 15.19 -15.42 -2.07
C ARG A 6 13.72 -15.04 -2.14
N LEU A 7 13.44 -13.75 -2.36
CA LEU A 7 12.11 -13.20 -2.32
C LEU A 7 11.86 -12.35 -3.58
N SER A 8 10.63 -12.25 -4.01
CA SER A 8 10.19 -11.18 -4.91
C SER A 8 10.16 -9.85 -4.17
N GLY A 9 10.06 -8.74 -4.90
CA GLY A 9 9.90 -7.42 -4.28
C GLY A 9 8.65 -7.32 -3.40
N ASN A 10 7.52 -7.87 -3.88
CA ASN A 10 6.26 -7.87 -3.13
C ASN A 10 6.33 -8.73 -1.85
N GLU A 11 6.97 -9.90 -1.94
CA GLU A 11 7.22 -10.75 -0.76
C GLU A 11 8.08 -10.04 0.27
N ALA A 12 9.16 -9.39 -0.18
CA ALA A 12 10.06 -8.65 0.71
C ALA A 12 9.32 -7.51 1.43
N VAL A 13 8.47 -6.76 0.71
CA VAL A 13 7.61 -5.71 1.30
C VAL A 13 6.64 -6.32 2.31
N ALA A 14 5.92 -7.39 1.95
CA ALA A 14 4.97 -8.04 2.87
C ALA A 14 5.66 -8.54 4.15
N ILE A 15 6.87 -9.12 4.04
CA ILE A 15 7.65 -9.56 5.20
C ILE A 15 8.11 -8.36 6.06
N ALA A 16 8.53 -7.27 5.43
CA ALA A 16 8.89 -6.05 6.16
C ALA A 16 7.67 -5.50 6.93
N LEU A 17 6.49 -5.48 6.30
CA LEU A 17 5.23 -5.07 6.94
C LEU A 17 4.86 -5.98 8.11
N ARG A 18 5.08 -7.30 7.98
CA ARG A 18 4.90 -8.24 9.09
C ARG A 18 5.82 -7.90 10.27
N GLN A 19 7.08 -7.54 10.00
CA GLN A 19 8.04 -7.16 11.04
C GLN A 19 7.66 -5.84 11.72
N ILE A 20 7.10 -4.90 10.97
CA ILE A 20 6.60 -3.61 11.47
C ILE A 20 5.36 -3.83 12.33
N ASN A 21 4.51 -4.80 11.98
CA ASN A 21 3.23 -5.06 12.62
C ASN A 21 2.40 -3.77 12.77
N PRO A 22 1.99 -3.14 11.65
CA PRO A 22 1.21 -1.90 11.69
C PRO A 22 -0.15 -2.12 12.37
N ASP A 23 -0.78 -1.04 12.83
CA ASP A 23 -2.07 -1.16 13.50
C ASP A 23 -3.21 -1.41 12.50
N VAL A 24 -3.16 -0.75 11.32
CA VAL A 24 -4.22 -0.85 10.30
C VAL A 24 -3.63 -0.97 8.90
N PHE A 25 -4.17 -1.90 8.11
CA PHE A 25 -3.85 -2.04 6.68
C PHE A 25 -5.14 -2.17 5.86
N PRO A 26 -5.73 -1.07 5.38
CA PRO A 26 -6.78 -1.11 4.38
C PRO A 26 -6.19 -1.50 3.03
N ALA A 27 -6.86 -2.39 2.30
CA ALA A 27 -6.34 -2.92 1.05
C ALA A 27 -7.41 -3.05 -0.04
N PHE A 28 -7.05 -2.62 -1.25
CA PHE A 28 -7.75 -2.93 -2.48
C PHE A 28 -6.74 -3.45 -3.51
N PRO A 29 -6.96 -4.64 -4.09
CA PRO A 29 -5.96 -5.28 -4.96
C PRO A 29 -5.89 -4.64 -6.34
N ILE A 30 -4.68 -4.32 -6.80
CA ILE A 30 -4.38 -3.93 -8.18
C ILE A 30 -3.03 -4.51 -8.61
N THR A 31 -2.96 -5.08 -9.83
CA THR A 31 -1.72 -5.62 -10.39
C THR A 31 -0.71 -4.49 -10.66
N PRO A 32 0.58 -4.65 -10.30
CA PRO A 32 1.23 -5.83 -9.72
C PRO A 32 1.36 -5.81 -8.19
N SER A 33 0.73 -4.89 -7.46
CA SER A 33 0.81 -4.82 -5.99
C SER A 33 -0.02 -5.88 -5.25
N THR A 34 -0.90 -6.61 -5.94
CA THR A 34 -1.87 -7.56 -5.36
C THR A 34 -1.24 -8.59 -4.42
N GLU A 35 -0.02 -9.03 -4.69
CA GLU A 35 0.66 -10.02 -3.85
C GLU A 35 0.96 -9.50 -2.44
N ILE A 36 1.18 -8.17 -2.26
CA ILE A 36 1.45 -7.59 -0.94
C ILE A 36 0.29 -7.85 0.02
N PRO A 37 -0.96 -7.42 -0.26
CA PRO A 37 -2.09 -7.72 0.62
C PRO A 37 -2.40 -9.22 0.71
N GLN A 38 -2.15 -10.01 -0.34
CA GLN A 38 -2.34 -11.47 -0.29
C GLN A 38 -1.41 -12.14 0.71
N TYR A 39 -0.11 -11.86 0.67
CA TYR A 39 0.83 -12.36 1.67
C TYR A 39 0.49 -11.86 3.07
N PHE A 40 0.18 -10.56 3.18
CA PHE A 40 -0.11 -9.96 4.47
C PHE A 40 -1.38 -10.54 5.13
N SER A 41 -2.44 -10.75 4.34
CA SER A 41 -3.67 -11.40 4.84
C SER A 41 -3.41 -12.80 5.39
N SER A 42 -2.45 -13.53 4.80
CA SER A 42 -2.01 -14.83 5.32
C SER A 42 -1.32 -14.71 6.68
N PHE A 43 -0.55 -13.65 6.90
CA PHE A 43 0.08 -13.39 8.20
C PHE A 43 -0.96 -13.08 9.27
N VAL A 44 -2.00 -12.29 8.92
CA VAL A 44 -3.14 -12.03 9.80
C VAL A 44 -3.88 -13.32 10.15
N ALA A 45 -4.25 -14.11 9.14
CA ALA A 45 -4.98 -15.36 9.32
C ALA A 45 -4.22 -16.39 10.19
N ASN A 46 -2.89 -16.37 10.14
CA ASN A 46 -2.02 -17.23 10.93
C ASN A 46 -1.64 -16.64 12.30
N GLY A 47 -2.19 -15.50 12.68
CA GLY A 47 -1.91 -14.85 13.97
C GLY A 47 -0.46 -14.36 14.11
N GLN A 48 0.20 -14.05 13.01
CA GLN A 48 1.59 -13.57 12.99
C GLN A 48 1.72 -12.06 13.18
N VAL A 49 0.61 -11.35 13.05
CA VAL A 49 0.48 -9.90 13.25
C VAL A 49 -0.85 -9.59 13.94
N GLU A 50 -0.92 -8.46 14.61
CA GLU A 50 -2.13 -7.96 15.30
C GLU A 50 -2.88 -6.90 14.47
N THR A 51 -2.44 -6.68 13.23
CA THR A 51 -2.95 -5.66 12.31
C THR A 51 -4.43 -5.87 12.00
N GLU A 52 -5.22 -4.81 12.10
CA GLU A 52 -6.56 -4.78 11.51
C GLU A 52 -6.44 -4.68 9.98
N PHE A 53 -6.70 -5.80 9.31
CA PHE A 53 -6.64 -5.88 7.84
C PHE A 53 -8.04 -5.69 7.26
N ILE A 54 -8.24 -4.58 6.55
CA ILE A 54 -9.55 -4.17 6.05
C ILE A 54 -9.60 -4.27 4.54
N THR A 55 -10.49 -5.10 4.00
CA THR A 55 -10.78 -5.10 2.57
C THR A 55 -11.81 -4.00 2.26
N VAL A 56 -11.51 -3.18 1.28
CA VAL A 56 -12.35 -2.05 0.86
C VAL A 56 -12.78 -2.20 -0.60
N GLU A 57 -13.68 -1.36 -1.06
CA GLU A 57 -14.27 -1.45 -2.41
C GLU A 57 -13.53 -0.65 -3.48
N SER A 58 -12.53 0.15 -3.11
CA SER A 58 -11.74 0.96 -4.04
C SER A 58 -10.41 1.40 -3.45
N GLU A 59 -9.49 1.83 -4.31
CA GLU A 59 -8.22 2.43 -3.87
C GLU A 59 -8.46 3.75 -3.12
N HIS A 60 -9.43 4.54 -3.56
CA HIS A 60 -9.82 5.77 -2.87
C HIS A 60 -10.24 5.46 -1.42
N SER A 61 -11.12 4.50 -1.20
CA SER A 61 -11.52 4.06 0.14
C SER A 61 -10.37 3.51 0.96
N SER A 62 -9.40 2.83 0.31
CA SER A 62 -8.21 2.34 0.97
C SER A 62 -7.37 3.49 1.54
N MET A 63 -7.16 4.54 0.75
CA MET A 63 -6.39 5.70 1.20
C MET A 63 -7.16 6.53 2.23
N SER A 64 -8.47 6.72 2.06
CA SER A 64 -9.33 7.40 3.05
C SER A 64 -9.29 6.72 4.42
N ALA A 65 -9.40 5.38 4.44
CA ALA A 65 -9.30 4.62 5.68
C ALA A 65 -7.90 4.72 6.31
N THR A 66 -6.83 4.71 5.49
CA THR A 66 -5.45 4.89 5.95
C THR A 66 -5.25 6.27 6.57
N ILE A 67 -5.77 7.32 5.94
CA ILE A 67 -5.75 8.71 6.45
C ILE A 67 -6.49 8.79 7.79
N GLY A 68 -7.71 8.25 7.85
CA GLY A 68 -8.52 8.26 9.08
C GLY A 68 -7.83 7.55 10.23
N ALA A 69 -7.26 6.37 9.98
CA ALA A 69 -6.50 5.62 10.98
C ALA A 69 -5.25 6.38 11.44
N SER A 70 -4.49 6.97 10.51
CA SER A 70 -3.31 7.77 10.85
C SER A 70 -3.68 9.03 11.65
N ALA A 71 -4.76 9.70 11.30
CA ALA A 71 -5.27 10.87 12.04
C ALA A 71 -5.70 10.50 13.48
N ALA A 72 -6.16 9.26 13.69
CA ALA A 72 -6.48 8.72 15.01
C ALA A 72 -5.24 8.26 15.80
N GLY A 73 -4.04 8.36 15.22
CA GLY A 73 -2.77 8.00 15.86
C GLY A 73 -2.31 6.58 15.61
N ALA A 74 -2.98 5.82 14.76
CA ALA A 74 -2.57 4.47 14.38
C ALA A 74 -1.42 4.50 13.36
N ARG A 75 -0.56 3.49 13.39
CA ARG A 75 0.42 3.23 12.33
C ARG A 75 -0.30 2.58 11.17
N ALA A 76 -0.62 3.37 10.17
CA ALA A 76 -1.42 2.95 9.03
C ALA A 76 -0.60 2.94 7.74
N LEU A 77 -0.91 1.99 6.87
CA LEU A 77 -0.30 1.88 5.54
C LEU A 77 -1.27 1.25 4.55
N THR A 78 -0.99 1.46 3.27
CA THR A 78 -1.67 0.75 2.19
C THR A 78 -0.69 0.43 1.04
N ALA A 79 -1.16 -0.29 0.03
CA ALA A 79 -0.38 -0.65 -1.16
C ALA A 79 -1.21 -0.43 -2.41
N THR A 80 -0.59 0.06 -3.48
CA THR A 80 -1.24 0.31 -4.76
C THR A 80 -0.27 0.32 -5.94
N SER A 81 -0.79 0.57 -7.14
CA SER A 81 -0.05 0.69 -8.40
C SER A 81 -0.81 1.62 -9.35
N SER A 82 -0.11 2.30 -10.27
CA SER A 82 -0.65 2.94 -11.48
C SER A 82 -1.96 3.71 -11.26
N CYS A 83 -3.03 3.25 -11.93
CA CYS A 83 -4.35 3.86 -11.86
C CYS A 83 -4.96 3.88 -10.45
N GLY A 84 -4.58 2.93 -9.59
CA GLY A 84 -4.95 2.95 -8.18
C GLY A 84 -4.36 4.17 -7.47
N LEU A 85 -3.09 4.50 -7.73
CA LEU A 85 -2.49 5.73 -7.21
C LEU A 85 -3.18 6.98 -7.79
N ALA A 86 -3.50 6.98 -9.09
CA ALA A 86 -4.23 8.08 -9.69
C ALA A 86 -5.62 8.28 -9.05
N TYR A 87 -6.27 7.19 -8.67
CA TYR A 87 -7.56 7.23 -7.97
C TYR A 87 -7.45 7.72 -6.52
N MET A 88 -6.27 7.61 -5.91
CA MET A 88 -5.96 8.16 -4.57
C MET A 88 -5.43 9.60 -4.61
N TRP A 89 -5.32 10.22 -5.80
CA TRP A 89 -4.54 11.46 -6.00
C TRP A 89 -4.92 12.59 -5.06
N GLU A 90 -6.21 12.89 -4.97
CA GLU A 90 -6.72 13.94 -4.07
C GLU A 90 -6.31 13.69 -2.61
N GLU A 91 -6.35 12.44 -2.20
CA GLU A 91 -6.09 12.04 -0.83
C GLU A 91 -4.62 12.14 -0.44
N LEU A 92 -3.70 12.04 -1.41
CA LEU A 92 -2.28 12.31 -1.15
C LEU A 92 -2.07 13.75 -0.64
N TYR A 93 -2.75 14.72 -1.26
CA TYR A 93 -2.70 16.11 -0.81
C TYR A 93 -3.35 16.30 0.56
N ILE A 94 -4.44 15.59 0.84
CA ILE A 94 -5.09 15.61 2.16
C ILE A 94 -4.14 15.07 3.22
N ALA A 95 -3.51 13.93 2.99
CA ALA A 95 -2.54 13.34 3.89
C ALA A 95 -1.34 14.27 4.14
N ALA A 96 -0.78 14.83 3.07
CA ALA A 96 0.38 15.72 3.12
C ALA A 96 0.04 17.04 3.86
N SER A 97 -1.09 17.67 3.55
CA SER A 97 -1.51 18.92 4.18
C SER A 97 -1.77 18.78 5.68
N ASN A 98 -2.25 17.62 6.11
CA ASN A 98 -2.45 17.28 7.52
C ASN A 98 -1.19 16.69 8.18
N ARG A 99 -0.09 16.53 7.45
CA ARG A 99 1.19 15.97 7.92
C ARG A 99 1.03 14.62 8.62
N LEU A 100 0.21 13.74 8.04
CA LEU A 100 -0.08 12.44 8.63
C LEU A 100 1.06 11.45 8.39
N PRO A 101 1.54 10.75 9.43
CA PRO A 101 2.59 9.76 9.32
C PRO A 101 2.02 8.43 8.82
N LEU A 102 1.81 8.30 7.53
CA LEU A 102 1.37 7.07 6.88
C LEU A 102 2.40 6.57 5.87
N ALA A 103 2.31 5.32 5.47
CA ALA A 103 3.15 4.74 4.45
C ALA A 103 2.31 4.18 3.29
N LEU A 104 2.83 4.31 2.07
CA LEU A 104 2.25 3.76 0.86
C LEU A 104 3.28 2.90 0.13
N ALA A 105 3.02 1.62 0.00
CA ALA A 105 3.82 0.73 -0.85
C ALA A 105 3.37 0.88 -2.30
N LEU A 106 4.16 1.56 -3.11
CA LEU A 106 3.88 1.73 -4.54
C LEU A 106 4.66 0.71 -5.36
N VAL A 107 3.95 -0.18 -6.01
CA VAL A 107 4.53 -1.12 -7.00
C VAL A 107 4.31 -0.52 -8.39
N ASN A 108 5.36 0.11 -8.92
CA ASN A 108 5.27 0.91 -10.13
C ASN A 108 4.71 0.17 -11.35
N ARG A 109 3.78 0.80 -12.00
CA ARG A 109 3.17 0.37 -13.26
C ARG A 109 2.78 1.61 -14.07
N ALA A 110 2.94 1.54 -15.41
CA ALA A 110 2.54 2.63 -16.31
C ALA A 110 1.09 3.09 -16.06
N LEU A 111 0.87 4.39 -16.08
CA LEU A 111 -0.47 4.97 -16.10
C LEU A 111 -1.21 4.59 -17.37
N SER A 112 -2.53 4.46 -17.30
CA SER A 112 -3.34 4.09 -18.46
C SER A 112 -3.38 5.17 -19.53
N GLY A 113 -3.38 4.67 -20.76
CA GLY A 113 -3.48 5.41 -21.99
C GLY A 113 -2.42 5.05 -23.04
N PRO A 114 -2.30 3.82 -23.54
CA PRO A 114 -3.09 2.59 -23.34
C PRO A 114 -2.76 1.89 -22.02
N ILE A 115 -3.72 1.10 -21.53
CA ILE A 115 -3.54 0.27 -20.32
C ILE A 115 -2.50 -0.81 -20.59
N ASN A 116 -1.51 -0.91 -19.70
CA ASN A 116 -0.51 -1.98 -19.71
C ASN A 116 0.01 -2.21 -18.29
N ILE A 117 0.64 -3.36 -18.06
CA ILE A 117 1.22 -3.72 -16.76
C ILE A 117 2.74 -3.62 -16.73
N ASN A 118 3.34 -2.97 -17.71
CA ASN A 118 4.80 -2.77 -17.75
C ASN A 118 5.26 -1.93 -16.57
N CYS A 119 6.40 -2.28 -16.04
CA CYS A 119 7.08 -1.49 -15.03
C CYS A 119 7.47 -0.13 -15.64
N ASP A 120 6.93 0.93 -15.04
CA ASP A 120 7.14 2.31 -15.47
C ASP A 120 6.96 3.20 -14.23
N HIS A 121 7.68 4.29 -14.13
CA HIS A 121 7.64 5.17 -12.98
C HIS A 121 6.71 6.38 -13.15
N SER A 122 5.88 6.41 -14.20
CA SER A 122 4.97 7.53 -14.45
C SER A 122 3.99 7.79 -13.29
N ASP A 123 3.53 6.71 -12.63
CA ASP A 123 2.67 6.80 -11.46
C ASP A 123 3.39 7.48 -10.27
N GLY A 124 4.55 6.97 -9.87
CA GLY A 124 5.33 7.55 -8.77
C GLY A 124 5.86 8.95 -9.07
N MET A 125 6.27 9.19 -10.32
CA MET A 125 6.74 10.51 -10.74
C MET A 125 5.63 11.56 -10.71
N GLY A 126 4.39 11.15 -11.06
CA GLY A 126 3.24 12.04 -10.94
C GLY A 126 2.95 12.45 -9.49
N ALA A 127 3.13 11.55 -8.53
CA ALA A 127 2.86 11.81 -7.12
C ALA A 127 4.03 12.50 -6.37
N ARG A 128 5.17 12.70 -7.02
CA ARG A 128 6.39 13.20 -6.36
C ARG A 128 6.22 14.55 -5.68
N ASP A 129 5.41 15.43 -6.21
CA ASP A 129 5.27 16.81 -5.75
C ASP A 129 4.01 17.05 -4.90
N THR A 130 3.42 15.96 -4.35
CA THR A 130 2.24 16.02 -3.46
C THR A 130 2.61 16.29 -2.00
#